data_507679187819d0ded5bccd3a9f2af45a
#
_entry.id   507679187819d0ded5bccd3a9f2af45a
#
_cell.length_a   1.000
_cell.length_b   1.000
_cell.length_c   1.000
_cell.angle_alpha   90.00
_cell.angle_beta   90.00
_cell.angle_gamma   90.00
#
_symmetry.space_group_name_H-M   'P 1'
#
loop_
_entity.id
_entity.type
_entity.pdbx_description
1 polymer ?
#
loop_
_entity_poly.entity_id
_entity_poly.type
_entity_poly.pdbx_seq_one_letter_code
_entity_poly.pdbx_strand_id
1 'polypeptide(L)'
;MKPRRLPSGSWNVRIMIDGHTYSFTDSDRKTVMRMASEFADEHRENAVNPPLGKCLEDFIEDSRETLSPSTVRAYGSILRAIRRRNPTIANKRIMSLTNRDIQSIINPLRAPKTQRNYVNFIQVATSRKFTVKYKIREQKHIRVPTDLEVLGLVALFRDSEMEIPIMLGAFGGLRRGEISALTMSDLDGDYIHITKDMVLDDYGTWIIKPPKTSSSIRSVLLPRFVADRIRERGHITDLKPNSITNQLRKVQRRLDISPSYCFHSLRHYSASYLHAQGIPDAYIMARGGWSSPSVMQSVYRHALSDKALEMEQKAVSAFQNPFQD
;
A
#
# COMPACT_ATOMS: atom_id res chain seq x y z
N MET A 1 -2.78 19.63 -44.60
CA MET A 1 -1.34 19.39 -44.88
C MET A 1 -1.00 19.97 -46.24
N LYS A 2 0.00 20.86 -46.37
CA LYS A 2 0.45 21.40 -47.66
C LYS A 2 1.91 20.97 -47.86
N PRO A 3 2.19 20.17 -48.92
CA PRO A 3 3.54 19.80 -49.27
C PRO A 3 4.31 20.98 -49.86
N ARG A 4 5.57 21.15 -49.42
CA ARG A 4 6.50 22.17 -49.90
C ARG A 4 7.65 21.51 -50.65
N ARG A 5 8.02 22.02 -51.82
CA ARG A 5 9.19 21.54 -52.55
C ARG A 5 10.45 22.17 -51.95
N LEU A 6 11.45 21.38 -51.63
CA LEU A 6 12.72 21.81 -51.13
C LEU A 6 13.69 22.17 -52.27
N PRO A 7 14.75 22.97 -52.04
CA PRO A 7 15.76 23.24 -53.03
C PRO A 7 16.47 21.99 -53.58
N SER A 8 16.48 20.89 -52.82
CA SER A 8 17.00 19.60 -53.23
C SER A 8 16.12 18.86 -54.23
N GLY A 9 14.96 19.44 -54.60
CA GLY A 9 13.96 18.78 -55.47
C GLY A 9 12.96 17.87 -54.75
N SER A 10 13.22 17.48 -53.49
CA SER A 10 12.35 16.64 -52.65
C SER A 10 11.13 17.40 -52.11
N TRP A 11 10.09 16.67 -51.76
CA TRP A 11 8.89 17.22 -51.11
C TRP A 11 8.97 17.06 -49.59
N ASN A 12 8.51 18.07 -48.86
CA ASN A 12 8.45 18.08 -47.39
C ASN A 12 7.03 18.43 -46.93
N VAL A 13 6.53 17.69 -45.94
CA VAL A 13 5.30 17.99 -45.20
C VAL A 13 5.62 18.12 -43.72
N ARG A 14 5.12 19.17 -43.11
CA ARG A 14 5.16 19.35 -41.66
C ARG A 14 3.76 19.26 -41.08
N ILE A 15 3.63 18.52 -40.01
CA ILE A 15 2.38 18.39 -39.25
C ILE A 15 2.68 18.72 -37.78
N MET A 16 1.75 19.38 -37.15
CA MET A 16 1.81 19.65 -35.70
C MET A 16 0.81 18.76 -34.98
N ILE A 17 1.27 17.99 -33.99
CA ILE A 17 0.44 17.14 -33.15
C ILE A 17 0.91 17.37 -31.70
N ASP A 18 0.00 17.70 -30.80
CA ASP A 18 0.26 17.92 -29.37
C ASP A 18 1.41 18.92 -29.09
N GLY A 19 1.48 19.99 -29.88
CA GLY A 19 2.51 21.03 -29.77
C GLY A 19 3.87 20.67 -30.38
N HIS A 20 4.06 19.47 -30.88
CA HIS A 20 5.28 19.01 -31.54
C HIS A 20 5.15 19.03 -33.05
N THR A 21 6.21 19.49 -33.74
CA THR A 21 6.26 19.51 -35.20
C THR A 21 7.00 18.29 -35.73
N TYR A 22 6.32 17.49 -36.52
CA TYR A 22 6.88 16.34 -37.25
C TYR A 22 7.08 16.69 -38.71
N SER A 23 8.20 16.26 -39.30
CA SER A 23 8.61 16.61 -40.63
C SER A 23 8.90 15.35 -41.46
N PHE A 24 8.24 15.23 -42.58
CA PHE A 24 8.37 14.10 -43.53
C PHE A 24 8.94 14.61 -44.84
N THR A 25 9.89 13.90 -45.41
CA THR A 25 10.56 14.29 -46.68
C THR A 25 10.70 13.06 -47.56
N ASP A 26 10.31 13.24 -48.82
CA ASP A 26 10.45 12.20 -49.85
C ASP A 26 10.65 12.85 -51.23
N SER A 27 11.19 12.09 -52.18
CA SER A 27 11.33 12.54 -53.59
C SER A 27 9.98 12.61 -54.30
N ASP A 28 9.00 11.77 -53.86
CA ASP A 28 7.66 11.76 -54.43
C ASP A 28 6.64 12.49 -53.53
N ARG A 29 5.90 13.39 -54.15
CA ARG A 29 4.87 14.19 -53.49
C ARG A 29 3.75 13.33 -52.88
N LYS A 30 3.31 12.26 -53.57
CA LYS A 30 2.25 11.39 -53.06
C LYS A 30 2.72 10.58 -51.85
N THR A 31 3.94 10.08 -51.90
CA THR A 31 4.56 9.32 -50.81
C THR A 31 4.68 10.15 -49.54
N VAL A 32 5.21 11.38 -49.61
CA VAL A 32 5.35 12.24 -48.41
C VAL A 32 3.99 12.62 -47.80
N MET A 33 2.98 12.84 -48.65
CA MET A 33 1.61 13.10 -48.19
C MET A 33 0.99 11.89 -47.49
N ARG A 34 1.19 10.69 -48.05
CA ARG A 34 0.73 9.44 -47.45
C ARG A 34 1.40 9.20 -46.08
N MET A 35 2.72 9.31 -46.00
CA MET A 35 3.47 9.18 -44.73
C MET A 35 2.96 10.13 -43.64
N ALA A 36 2.74 11.40 -44.00
CA ALA A 36 2.24 12.39 -43.07
C ALA A 36 0.79 12.11 -42.62
N SER A 37 -0.06 11.64 -43.55
CA SER A 37 -1.46 11.26 -43.25
C SER A 37 -1.52 10.03 -42.39
N GLU A 38 -0.82 8.96 -42.75
CA GLU A 38 -0.74 7.71 -41.94
C GLU A 38 -0.27 7.98 -40.52
N PHE A 39 0.75 8.81 -40.38
CA PHE A 39 1.26 9.21 -39.06
C PHE A 39 0.25 10.04 -38.23
N ALA A 40 -0.47 10.97 -38.89
CA ALA A 40 -1.50 11.76 -38.23
C ALA A 40 -2.71 10.90 -37.80
N ASP A 41 -3.11 9.95 -38.66
CA ASP A 41 -4.22 9.03 -38.37
C ASP A 41 -3.86 8.05 -37.28
N GLU A 42 -2.62 7.54 -37.27
CA GLU A 42 -2.10 6.69 -36.21
C GLU A 42 -2.06 7.44 -34.86
N HIS A 43 -1.64 8.71 -34.82
CA HIS A 43 -1.66 9.53 -33.62
C HIS A 43 -3.07 9.79 -33.12
N ARG A 44 -4.04 10.06 -33.99
CA ARG A 44 -5.45 10.19 -33.62
C ARG A 44 -6.00 8.88 -33.07
N GLU A 45 -5.70 7.75 -33.68
CA GLU A 45 -6.12 6.46 -33.21
C GLU A 45 -5.49 6.15 -31.84
N ASN A 46 -4.21 6.48 -31.65
CA ASN A 46 -3.51 6.32 -30.38
C ASN A 46 -4.11 7.19 -29.28
N ALA A 47 -4.57 8.40 -29.58
CA ALA A 47 -5.23 9.27 -28.61
C ALA A 47 -6.59 8.71 -28.14
N VAL A 48 -7.36 8.10 -29.06
CA VAL A 48 -8.70 7.56 -28.73
C VAL A 48 -8.64 6.12 -28.27
N ASN A 49 -7.71 5.32 -28.80
CA ASN A 49 -7.59 3.89 -28.57
C ASN A 49 -6.11 3.47 -28.40
N PRO A 50 -5.43 3.96 -27.35
CA PRO A 50 -4.02 3.67 -27.13
C PRO A 50 -3.78 2.19 -26.80
N PRO A 51 -2.54 1.69 -26.94
CA PRO A 51 -2.14 0.41 -26.37
C PRO A 51 -2.31 0.43 -24.86
N LEU A 52 -2.66 -0.74 -24.25
CA LEU A 52 -2.86 -0.85 -22.80
C LEU A 52 -1.69 -0.28 -21.99
N GLY A 53 -0.45 -0.64 -22.35
CA GLY A 53 0.74 -0.19 -21.63
C GLY A 53 0.91 1.33 -21.65
N LYS A 54 0.53 2.00 -22.75
CA LYS A 54 0.56 3.47 -22.87
C LYS A 54 -0.58 4.09 -22.05
N CYS A 55 -1.78 3.57 -22.16
CA CYS A 55 -2.94 4.03 -21.38
C CYS A 55 -2.68 3.97 -19.87
N LEU A 56 -2.07 2.87 -19.38
CA LEU A 56 -1.72 2.74 -17.95
C LEU A 56 -0.63 3.73 -17.53
N GLU A 57 0.33 4.02 -18.40
CA GLU A 57 1.40 4.98 -18.17
C GLU A 57 0.86 6.40 -18.08
N ASP A 58 0.05 6.81 -19.05
CA ASP A 58 -0.58 8.13 -19.09
C ASP A 58 -1.47 8.34 -17.87
N PHE A 59 -2.27 7.34 -17.49
CA PHE A 59 -3.08 7.41 -16.26
C PHE A 59 -2.23 7.61 -15.00
N ILE A 60 -1.07 6.95 -14.90
CA ILE A 60 -0.16 7.14 -13.76
C ILE A 60 0.34 8.59 -13.74
N GLU A 61 0.75 9.13 -14.88
CA GLU A 61 1.28 10.49 -14.97
C GLU A 61 0.23 11.54 -14.62
N ASP A 62 -0.95 11.45 -15.23
CA ASP A 62 -2.07 12.37 -14.98
C ASP A 62 -2.56 12.32 -13.51
N SER A 63 -2.37 11.18 -12.86
CA SER A 63 -2.82 10.97 -11.47
C SER A 63 -1.75 11.27 -10.42
N ARG A 64 -0.55 11.70 -10.78
CA ARG A 64 0.57 11.91 -9.82
C ARG A 64 0.23 12.89 -8.70
N GLU A 65 -0.46 13.97 -9.03
CA GLU A 65 -0.82 15.01 -8.06
C GLU A 65 -2.03 14.62 -7.19
N THR A 66 -2.89 13.75 -7.70
CA THR A 66 -4.16 13.39 -7.04
C THR A 66 -4.06 12.10 -6.22
N LEU A 67 -3.20 11.17 -6.61
CA LEU A 67 -3.00 9.90 -5.92
C LEU A 67 -1.87 9.97 -4.90
N SER A 68 -1.99 9.15 -3.84
CA SER A 68 -0.90 9.03 -2.88
C SER A 68 0.36 8.44 -3.54
N PRO A 69 1.59 8.90 -3.18
CA PRO A 69 2.85 8.40 -3.75
C PRO A 69 2.98 6.87 -3.70
N SER A 70 2.50 6.25 -2.62
CA SER A 70 2.49 4.78 -2.51
C SER A 70 1.55 4.10 -3.51
N THR A 71 0.46 4.75 -3.93
CA THR A 71 -0.46 4.25 -4.96
C THR A 71 0.17 4.37 -6.34
N VAL A 72 0.77 5.52 -6.65
CA VAL A 72 1.53 5.75 -7.89
C VAL A 72 2.62 4.69 -8.03
N ARG A 73 3.41 4.47 -6.98
CA ARG A 73 4.43 3.42 -6.92
C ARG A 73 3.87 2.02 -7.18
N ALA A 74 2.72 1.69 -6.58
CA ALA A 74 2.07 0.39 -6.77
C ALA A 74 1.63 0.21 -8.22
N TYR A 75 1.01 1.23 -8.83
CA TYR A 75 0.60 1.21 -10.23
C TYR A 75 1.79 1.10 -11.17
N GLY A 76 2.86 1.84 -10.95
CA GLY A 76 4.11 1.71 -11.70
C GLY A 76 4.70 0.29 -11.64
N SER A 77 4.62 -0.37 -10.47
CA SER A 77 5.06 -1.75 -10.32
C SER A 77 4.17 -2.73 -11.08
N ILE A 78 2.85 -2.50 -11.14
CA ILE A 78 1.91 -3.30 -11.93
C ILE A 78 2.19 -3.13 -13.41
N LEU A 79 2.35 -1.89 -13.89
CA LEU A 79 2.65 -1.59 -15.29
C LEU A 79 3.94 -2.30 -15.75
N ARG A 80 5.03 -2.17 -14.98
CA ARG A 80 6.28 -2.87 -15.28
C ARG A 80 6.11 -4.39 -15.34
N ALA A 81 5.30 -4.95 -14.44
CA ALA A 81 5.03 -6.39 -14.42
C ALA A 81 4.19 -6.83 -15.65
N ILE A 82 3.19 -6.04 -16.06
CA ILE A 82 2.39 -6.32 -17.26
C ILE A 82 3.27 -6.25 -18.51
N ARG A 83 4.05 -5.19 -18.70
CA ARG A 83 4.97 -5.04 -19.85
C ARG A 83 5.95 -6.21 -19.95
N ARG A 84 6.49 -6.66 -18.83
CA ARG A 84 7.48 -7.77 -18.79
C ARG A 84 6.87 -9.14 -19.04
N ARG A 85 5.69 -9.43 -18.44
CA ARG A 85 5.10 -10.78 -18.47
C ARG A 85 4.11 -10.99 -19.60
N ASN A 86 3.47 -9.95 -20.07
CA ASN A 86 2.41 -9.97 -21.06
C ASN A 86 2.62 -8.89 -22.14
N PRO A 87 3.79 -8.85 -22.84
CA PRO A 87 4.12 -7.77 -23.76
C PRO A 87 3.10 -7.66 -24.91
N THR A 88 2.58 -8.77 -25.42
CA THR A 88 1.55 -8.78 -26.45
C THR A 88 0.27 -8.08 -25.99
N ILE A 89 -0.16 -8.33 -24.74
CA ILE A 89 -1.36 -7.68 -24.19
C ILE A 89 -1.08 -6.21 -23.87
N ALA A 90 0.11 -5.88 -23.38
CA ALA A 90 0.52 -4.50 -23.12
C ALA A 90 0.47 -3.63 -24.40
N ASN A 91 0.77 -4.22 -25.57
CA ASN A 91 0.72 -3.55 -26.87
C ASN A 91 -0.68 -3.62 -27.54
N LYS A 92 -1.63 -4.35 -26.96
CA LYS A 92 -2.98 -4.48 -27.49
C LYS A 92 -3.79 -3.20 -27.24
N ARG A 93 -4.53 -2.73 -28.25
CA ARG A 93 -5.42 -1.56 -28.17
C ARG A 93 -6.49 -1.74 -27.10
N ILE A 94 -6.76 -0.71 -26.30
CA ILE A 94 -7.69 -0.81 -25.15
C ILE A 94 -9.10 -1.23 -25.58
N MET A 95 -9.58 -0.80 -26.72
CA MET A 95 -10.92 -1.17 -27.23
C MET A 95 -11.01 -2.65 -27.65
N SER A 96 -9.90 -3.27 -28.02
CA SER A 96 -9.85 -4.69 -28.42
C SER A 96 -9.52 -5.65 -27.27
N LEU A 97 -9.32 -5.13 -26.02
CA LEU A 97 -9.12 -5.96 -24.87
C LEU A 97 -10.37 -6.77 -24.52
N THR A 98 -10.17 -8.00 -24.16
CA THR A 98 -11.22 -8.93 -23.75
C THR A 98 -11.06 -9.36 -22.28
N ASN A 99 -12.12 -9.92 -21.70
CA ASN A 99 -12.04 -10.54 -20.36
C ASN A 99 -10.96 -11.63 -20.30
N ARG A 100 -10.72 -12.35 -21.42
CA ARG A 100 -9.68 -13.39 -21.50
C ARG A 100 -8.28 -12.80 -21.40
N ASP A 101 -8.02 -11.63 -21.99
CA ASP A 101 -6.74 -10.94 -21.90
C ASP A 101 -6.44 -10.57 -20.44
N ILE A 102 -7.42 -9.97 -19.75
CA ILE A 102 -7.27 -9.57 -18.35
C ILE A 102 -7.13 -10.80 -17.44
N GLN A 103 -7.90 -11.86 -17.71
CA GLN A 103 -7.75 -13.13 -16.99
C GLN A 103 -6.33 -13.70 -17.14
N SER A 104 -5.76 -13.63 -18.34
CA SER A 104 -4.40 -14.10 -18.61
C SER A 104 -3.34 -13.31 -17.83
N ILE A 105 -3.50 -11.99 -17.69
CA ILE A 105 -2.61 -11.15 -16.86
C ILE A 105 -2.63 -11.58 -15.40
N ILE A 106 -3.80 -11.91 -14.84
CA ILE A 106 -3.95 -12.17 -13.41
C ILE A 106 -3.75 -13.63 -13.01
N ASN A 107 -3.87 -14.59 -13.92
CA ASN A 107 -3.74 -16.02 -13.61
C ASN A 107 -2.41 -16.41 -12.94
N PRO A 108 -1.23 -15.86 -13.32
CA PRO A 108 0.03 -16.17 -12.66
C PRO A 108 0.13 -15.61 -11.23
N LEU A 109 -0.74 -14.66 -10.85
CA LEU A 109 -0.70 -14.03 -9.54
C LEU A 109 -1.30 -14.96 -8.48
N ARG A 110 -0.56 -15.18 -7.39
CA ARG A 110 -0.98 -16.12 -6.33
C ARG A 110 -2.08 -15.54 -5.43
N ALA A 111 -1.95 -14.28 -5.02
CA ALA A 111 -2.81 -13.67 -4.03
C ALA A 111 -4.05 -13.01 -4.68
N PRO A 112 -5.29 -13.34 -4.26
CA PRO A 112 -6.51 -12.75 -4.80
C PRO A 112 -6.58 -11.23 -4.66
N LYS A 113 -6.03 -10.68 -3.56
CA LYS A 113 -5.94 -9.22 -3.37
C LYS A 113 -5.05 -8.57 -4.44
N THR A 114 -3.94 -9.20 -4.79
CA THR A 114 -3.06 -8.71 -5.86
C THR A 114 -3.77 -8.77 -7.21
N GLN A 115 -4.51 -9.84 -7.49
CA GLN A 115 -5.33 -9.95 -8.70
C GLN A 115 -6.34 -8.80 -8.80
N ARG A 116 -7.08 -8.52 -7.70
CA ARG A 116 -8.02 -7.39 -7.66
C ARG A 116 -7.34 -6.04 -7.89
N ASN A 117 -6.16 -5.82 -7.31
CA ASN A 117 -5.42 -4.58 -7.51
C ASN A 117 -5.05 -4.35 -8.99
N TYR A 118 -4.63 -5.43 -9.69
CA TYR A 118 -4.34 -5.37 -11.13
C TYR A 118 -5.58 -5.02 -11.93
N VAL A 119 -6.68 -5.73 -11.70
CA VAL A 119 -7.94 -5.51 -12.41
C VAL A 119 -8.47 -4.11 -12.16
N ASN A 120 -8.51 -3.67 -10.90
CA ASN A 120 -8.97 -2.34 -10.55
C ASN A 120 -8.15 -1.24 -11.24
N PHE A 121 -6.83 -1.37 -11.24
CA PHE A 121 -5.97 -0.41 -11.95
C PHE A 121 -6.27 -0.37 -13.45
N ILE A 122 -6.35 -1.53 -14.11
CA ILE A 122 -6.67 -1.60 -15.54
C ILE A 122 -8.05 -0.99 -15.82
N GLN A 123 -9.06 -1.33 -14.99
CA GLN A 123 -10.42 -0.82 -15.17
C GLN A 123 -10.52 0.70 -15.04
N VAL A 124 -9.86 1.25 -14.01
CA VAL A 124 -9.87 2.69 -13.75
C VAL A 124 -9.14 3.43 -14.88
N ALA A 125 -7.95 2.97 -15.27
CA ALA A 125 -7.16 3.62 -16.31
C ALA A 125 -7.82 3.55 -17.71
N THR A 126 -8.47 2.44 -18.04
CA THR A 126 -9.13 2.27 -19.32
C THR A 126 -10.58 2.73 -19.35
N SER A 127 -11.16 3.10 -18.21
CA SER A 127 -12.60 3.38 -18.03
C SER A 127 -13.50 2.24 -18.49
N ARG A 128 -13.00 0.99 -18.48
CA ARG A 128 -13.71 -0.21 -18.94
C ARG A 128 -13.88 -1.21 -17.80
N LYS A 129 -14.99 -1.92 -17.78
CA LYS A 129 -15.24 -3.02 -16.84
C LYS A 129 -14.88 -4.36 -17.47
N PHE A 130 -14.22 -5.22 -16.68
CA PHE A 130 -13.86 -6.57 -17.09
C PHE A 130 -14.38 -7.57 -16.07
N THR A 131 -15.01 -8.62 -16.57
CA THR A 131 -15.48 -9.74 -15.75
C THR A 131 -14.43 -10.85 -15.76
N VAL A 132 -13.84 -11.11 -14.59
CA VAL A 132 -12.77 -12.11 -14.40
C VAL A 132 -13.04 -12.98 -13.19
N LYS A 133 -12.44 -14.17 -13.17
CA LYS A 133 -12.48 -15.08 -12.04
C LYS A 133 -11.24 -14.87 -11.17
N TYR A 134 -11.46 -14.66 -9.88
CA TYR A 134 -10.37 -14.52 -8.90
C TYR A 134 -10.11 -15.87 -8.21
N LYS A 135 -8.86 -16.09 -7.81
CA LYS A 135 -8.53 -17.21 -6.93
C LYS A 135 -9.29 -17.10 -5.62
N ILE A 136 -9.61 -18.22 -5.03
CA ILE A 136 -10.24 -18.27 -3.71
C ILE A 136 -9.22 -17.79 -2.68
N ARG A 137 -9.67 -16.97 -1.74
CA ARG A 137 -8.82 -16.49 -0.65
C ARG A 137 -8.67 -17.61 0.37
N GLU A 138 -7.48 -18.16 0.51
CA GLU A 138 -7.13 -18.91 1.71
C GLU A 138 -7.15 -17.96 2.91
N GLN A 139 -7.84 -18.33 3.96
CA GLN A 139 -7.79 -17.59 5.22
C GLN A 139 -6.39 -17.77 5.82
N LYS A 140 -5.54 -16.76 5.65
CA LYS A 140 -4.26 -16.73 6.36
C LYS A 140 -4.53 -16.27 7.79
N HIS A 141 -4.25 -17.13 8.74
CA HIS A 141 -4.20 -16.73 10.14
C HIS A 141 -3.14 -15.67 10.35
N ILE A 142 -3.54 -14.51 10.87
CA ILE A 142 -2.60 -13.46 11.26
C ILE A 142 -2.02 -13.90 12.60
N ARG A 143 -0.74 -14.25 12.61
CA ARG A 143 -0.07 -14.55 13.88
C ARG A 143 0.14 -13.25 14.66
N VAL A 144 -0.39 -13.23 15.86
CA VAL A 144 -0.17 -12.19 16.87
C VAL A 144 0.89 -12.71 17.84
N PRO A 145 1.93 -11.94 18.18
CA PRO A 145 2.92 -12.38 19.18
C PRO A 145 2.28 -12.50 20.57
N THR A 146 2.82 -13.38 21.39
CA THR A 146 2.45 -13.54 22.80
C THR A 146 3.08 -12.44 23.67
N ASP A 147 2.60 -12.28 24.90
CA ASP A 147 3.16 -11.35 25.88
C ASP A 147 4.67 -11.62 26.11
N LEU A 148 5.05 -12.89 26.26
CA LEU A 148 6.45 -13.29 26.44
C LEU A 148 7.31 -12.93 25.23
N GLU A 149 6.79 -13.09 24.02
CA GLU A 149 7.53 -12.72 22.81
C GLU A 149 7.71 -11.20 22.72
N VAL A 150 6.69 -10.41 23.06
CA VAL A 150 6.78 -8.95 23.07
C VAL A 150 7.79 -8.48 24.10
N LEU A 151 7.73 -8.98 25.33
CA LEU A 151 8.68 -8.66 26.39
C LEU A 151 10.10 -9.09 26.01
N GLY A 152 10.25 -10.28 25.43
CA GLY A 152 11.53 -10.77 24.91
C GLY A 152 12.10 -9.88 23.81
N LEU A 153 11.25 -9.36 22.88
CA LEU A 153 11.70 -8.39 21.88
C LEU A 153 12.15 -7.07 22.49
N VAL A 154 11.40 -6.53 23.46
CA VAL A 154 11.79 -5.29 24.16
C VAL A 154 13.13 -5.47 24.85
N ALA A 155 13.33 -6.58 25.57
CA ALA A 155 14.59 -6.88 26.25
C ALA A 155 15.75 -7.06 25.24
N LEU A 156 15.52 -7.79 24.15
CA LEU A 156 16.53 -8.08 23.12
C LEU A 156 17.00 -6.82 22.39
N PHE A 157 16.09 -5.90 22.14
CA PHE A 157 16.39 -4.66 21.42
C PHE A 157 16.73 -3.48 22.34
N ARG A 158 16.86 -3.73 23.64
CA ARG A 158 17.23 -2.69 24.61
C ARG A 158 18.48 -1.94 24.16
N ASP A 159 18.45 -0.63 24.28
CA ASP A 159 19.51 0.31 23.91
C ASP A 159 19.83 0.36 22.38
N SER A 160 19.07 -0.36 21.56
CA SER A 160 19.18 -0.32 20.10
C SER A 160 18.18 0.64 19.46
N GLU A 161 18.35 0.95 18.17
CA GLU A 161 17.41 1.74 17.36
C GLU A 161 16.03 1.07 17.18
N MET A 162 15.91 -0.21 17.48
CA MET A 162 14.65 -0.96 17.39
C MET A 162 13.82 -0.94 18.67
N GLU A 163 14.40 -0.57 19.80
CA GLU A 163 13.72 -0.62 21.11
C GLU A 163 12.43 0.22 21.11
N ILE A 164 12.55 1.52 20.86
CA ILE A 164 11.39 2.41 20.83
C ILE A 164 10.37 2.03 19.74
N PRO A 165 10.77 1.70 18.51
CA PRO A 165 9.85 1.14 17.52
C PRO A 165 9.05 -0.08 18.00
N ILE A 166 9.67 -1.05 18.67
CA ILE A 166 8.98 -2.21 19.23
C ILE A 166 7.96 -1.78 20.29
N MET A 167 8.38 -0.93 21.23
CA MET A 167 7.51 -0.43 22.29
C MET A 167 6.32 0.36 21.75
N LEU A 168 6.54 1.27 20.80
CA LEU A 168 5.47 2.04 20.14
C LEU A 168 4.53 1.16 19.33
N GLY A 169 5.05 0.13 18.66
CA GLY A 169 4.24 -0.85 17.93
C GLY A 169 3.36 -1.68 18.86
N ALA A 170 3.93 -2.21 19.95
CA ALA A 170 3.26 -3.13 20.87
C ALA A 170 2.35 -2.41 21.89
N PHE A 171 2.81 -1.33 22.50
CA PHE A 171 2.08 -0.65 23.57
C PHE A 171 1.34 0.60 23.10
N GLY A 172 1.80 1.25 22.04
CA GLY A 172 1.13 2.39 21.40
C GLY A 172 0.19 2.00 20.27
N GLY A 173 0.36 0.84 19.68
CA GLY A 173 -0.43 0.39 18.50
C GLY A 173 -0.12 1.17 17.23
N LEU A 174 1.09 1.74 17.08
CA LEU A 174 1.47 2.58 15.96
C LEU A 174 1.87 1.76 14.73
N ARG A 175 1.69 2.36 13.53
CA ARG A 175 2.19 1.79 12.28
C ARG A 175 3.69 2.11 12.12
N ARG A 176 4.44 1.22 11.47
CA ARG A 176 5.90 1.42 11.25
C ARG A 176 6.25 2.73 10.54
N GLY A 177 5.41 3.18 9.61
CA GLY A 177 5.62 4.44 8.89
C GLY A 177 5.34 5.67 9.76
N GLU A 178 4.32 5.59 10.63
CA GLU A 178 4.07 6.58 11.68
C GLU A 178 5.30 6.69 12.59
N ILE A 179 5.79 5.56 13.13
CA ILE A 179 6.96 5.51 14.01
C ILE A 179 8.21 6.12 13.37
N SER A 180 8.51 5.74 12.12
CA SER A 180 9.68 6.27 11.40
C SER A 180 9.58 7.77 11.07
N ALA A 181 8.40 8.37 11.17
CA ALA A 181 8.18 9.79 10.95
C ALA A 181 8.23 10.61 12.24
N LEU A 182 8.16 9.97 13.41
CA LEU A 182 8.12 10.66 14.71
C LEU A 182 9.48 11.25 15.09
N THR A 183 9.40 12.36 15.82
CA THR A 183 10.51 13.07 16.45
C THR A 183 10.19 13.35 17.90
N MET A 184 11.15 13.82 18.69
CA MET A 184 10.93 14.18 20.10
C MET A 184 9.87 15.28 20.28
N SER A 185 9.69 16.15 19.30
CA SER A 185 8.65 17.19 19.34
C SER A 185 7.21 16.65 19.22
N ASP A 186 7.05 15.38 18.85
CA ASP A 186 5.74 14.72 18.78
C ASP A 186 5.34 14.10 20.14
N LEU A 187 6.25 14.08 21.14
CA LEU A 187 5.99 13.62 22.51
C LEU A 187 5.68 14.82 23.42
N ASP A 188 4.47 14.88 23.95
CA ASP A 188 4.02 15.88 24.92
C ASP A 188 3.53 15.17 26.19
N GLY A 189 4.25 15.36 27.30
CA GLY A 189 4.03 14.54 28.48
C GLY A 189 4.11 13.05 28.14
N ASP A 190 3.07 12.30 28.43
CA ASP A 190 2.97 10.88 28.07
C ASP A 190 2.16 10.65 26.77
N TYR A 191 1.76 11.73 26.08
CA TYR A 191 1.07 11.65 24.80
C TYR A 191 2.05 11.67 23.64
N ILE A 192 1.84 10.78 22.67
CA ILE A 192 2.50 10.82 21.36
C ILE A 192 1.49 11.26 20.29
N HIS A 193 1.82 12.32 19.56
CA HIS A 193 0.97 12.90 18.51
C HIS A 193 1.33 12.35 17.14
N ILE A 194 0.39 11.69 16.48
CA ILE A 194 0.58 11.05 15.18
C ILE A 194 -0.10 11.93 14.13
N THR A 195 0.70 12.75 13.45
CA THR A 195 0.26 13.71 12.43
C THR A 195 0.91 13.47 11.07
N LYS A 196 1.85 12.51 11.00
CA LYS A 196 2.69 12.25 9.82
C LYS A 196 2.99 10.76 9.66
N ASP A 197 3.31 10.37 8.44
CA ASP A 197 3.63 8.99 8.05
C ASP A 197 4.76 9.01 7.02
N MET A 198 5.75 8.14 7.20
CA MET A 198 6.86 7.98 6.28
C MET A 198 6.54 6.90 5.27
N VAL A 199 6.50 7.29 3.99
CA VAL A 199 6.18 6.41 2.88
C VAL A 199 7.27 6.45 1.81
N LEU A 200 7.36 5.40 1.02
CA LEU A 200 8.27 5.33 -0.12
C LEU A 200 7.51 5.82 -1.36
N ASP A 201 8.05 6.83 -2.04
CA ASP A 201 7.52 7.33 -3.30
C ASP A 201 7.84 6.39 -4.48
N ASP A 202 7.44 6.78 -5.68
CA ASP A 202 7.67 5.99 -6.90
C ASP A 202 9.12 6.06 -7.40
N TYR A 203 9.89 7.06 -6.98
CA TYR A 203 11.33 7.18 -7.24
C TYR A 203 12.18 6.36 -6.27
N GLY A 204 11.59 5.78 -5.23
CA GLY A 204 12.29 5.01 -4.21
C GLY A 204 12.85 5.87 -3.07
N THR A 205 12.40 7.12 -2.96
CA THR A 205 12.79 8.06 -1.90
C THR A 205 11.79 7.98 -0.74
N TRP A 206 12.31 8.02 0.49
CA TRP A 206 11.49 8.12 1.68
C TRP A 206 11.04 9.55 1.91
N ILE A 207 9.73 9.76 1.92
CA ILE A 207 9.11 11.06 2.15
C ILE A 207 8.19 11.01 3.37
N ILE A 208 8.11 12.11 4.09
CA ILE A 208 7.17 12.30 5.19
C ILE A 208 5.98 13.10 4.66
N LYS A 209 4.78 12.62 4.96
CA LYS A 209 3.53 13.27 4.54
C LYS A 209 2.45 13.10 5.61
N PRO A 210 1.37 13.89 5.56
CA PRO A 210 0.19 13.65 6.39
C PRO A 210 -0.38 12.24 6.16
N PRO A 211 -1.02 11.64 7.17
CA PRO A 211 -1.70 10.35 7.02
C PRO A 211 -2.79 10.39 5.96
N LYS A 212 -3.11 9.22 5.40
CA LYS A 212 -4.07 9.09 4.29
C LYS A 212 -5.51 9.44 4.70
N THR A 213 -5.88 9.27 5.97
CA THR A 213 -7.23 9.49 6.49
C THR A 213 -7.17 10.37 7.74
N SER A 214 -8.19 11.18 7.95
CA SER A 214 -8.33 12.01 9.16
C SER A 214 -8.32 11.17 10.44
N SER A 215 -8.91 9.97 10.42
CA SER A 215 -8.90 9.04 11.56
C SER A 215 -7.50 8.54 11.95
N SER A 216 -6.51 8.71 11.07
CA SER A 216 -5.11 8.38 11.38
C SER A 216 -4.39 9.48 12.15
N ILE A 217 -4.88 10.73 12.11
CA ILE A 217 -4.38 11.83 12.93
C ILE A 217 -4.98 11.64 14.33
N ARG A 218 -4.12 11.43 15.31
CA ARG A 218 -4.55 11.10 16.68
C ARG A 218 -3.45 11.32 17.69
N SER A 219 -3.83 11.44 18.94
CA SER A 219 -2.92 11.42 20.10
C SER A 219 -3.10 10.11 20.86
N VAL A 220 -2.03 9.47 21.22
CA VAL A 220 -2.01 8.21 21.98
C VAL A 220 -1.33 8.43 23.32
N LEU A 221 -2.06 8.21 24.40
CA LEU A 221 -1.49 8.18 25.75
C LEU A 221 -0.65 6.90 25.89
N LEU A 222 0.65 7.04 26.00
CA LEU A 222 1.57 5.92 26.21
C LEU A 222 1.57 5.46 27.68
N PRO A 223 1.84 4.18 27.93
CA PRO A 223 2.24 3.76 29.28
C PRO A 223 3.47 4.57 29.73
N ARG A 224 3.48 5.00 31.01
CA ARG A 224 4.52 5.88 31.53
C ARG A 224 5.94 5.33 31.28
N PHE A 225 6.15 4.03 31.48
CA PHE A 225 7.47 3.42 31.24
C PHE A 225 7.94 3.55 29.76
N VAL A 226 7.02 3.63 28.78
CA VAL A 226 7.36 3.87 27.37
C VAL A 226 7.77 5.33 27.17
N ALA A 227 6.97 6.25 27.70
CA ALA A 227 7.23 7.68 27.57
C ALA A 227 8.54 8.07 28.28
N ASP A 228 8.77 7.55 29.49
CA ASP A 228 10.02 7.76 30.23
C ASP A 228 11.23 7.21 29.48
N ARG A 229 11.09 6.02 28.86
CA ARG A 229 12.16 5.43 28.07
C ARG A 229 12.50 6.25 26.82
N ILE A 230 11.48 6.84 26.15
CA ILE A 230 11.70 7.75 25.04
C ILE A 230 12.46 9.00 25.48
N ARG A 231 12.08 9.60 26.63
CA ARG A 231 12.77 10.77 27.21
C ARG A 231 14.22 10.45 27.58
N GLU A 232 14.45 9.31 28.21
CA GLU A 232 15.78 8.85 28.58
C GLU A 232 16.71 8.70 27.38
N ARG A 233 16.18 8.15 26.28
CA ARG A 233 16.95 8.03 25.04
C ARG A 233 17.12 9.36 24.29
N GLY A 234 16.23 10.33 24.50
CA GLY A 234 16.23 11.62 23.79
C GLY A 234 16.02 11.50 22.27
N HIS A 235 15.57 10.32 21.83
CA HIS A 235 15.47 9.97 20.40
C HIS A 235 14.46 8.84 20.17
N ILE A 236 13.71 8.88 19.08
CA ILE A 236 12.74 7.83 18.75
C ILE A 236 13.40 6.76 17.86
N THR A 237 13.76 7.09 16.62
CA THR A 237 14.50 6.19 15.72
C THR A 237 14.88 6.90 14.43
N ASP A 238 16.03 6.55 13.86
CA ASP A 238 16.44 6.92 12.49
C ASP A 238 16.07 5.85 11.45
N LEU A 239 15.50 4.74 11.90
CA LEU A 239 15.20 3.62 11.02
C LEU A 239 14.06 3.94 10.04
N LYS A 240 14.31 3.68 8.78
CA LYS A 240 13.27 3.70 7.76
C LYS A 240 12.32 2.50 7.94
N PRO A 241 11.03 2.60 7.52
CA PRO A 241 10.05 1.55 7.73
C PRO A 241 10.47 0.15 7.26
N ASN A 242 11.22 0.07 6.17
CA ASN A 242 11.74 -1.21 5.66
C ASN A 242 12.86 -1.77 6.55
N SER A 243 13.70 -0.91 7.13
CA SER A 243 14.77 -1.32 8.04
C SER A 243 14.19 -1.94 9.31
N ILE A 244 13.16 -1.33 9.90
CA ILE A 244 12.41 -1.87 11.04
C ILE A 244 11.91 -3.30 10.73
N THR A 245 11.26 -3.48 9.56
CA THR A 245 10.76 -4.80 9.17
C THR A 245 11.88 -5.83 8.97
N ASN A 246 12.98 -5.41 8.35
CA ASN A 246 14.09 -6.32 8.04
C ASN A 246 14.85 -6.74 9.30
N GLN A 247 15.05 -5.82 10.26
CA GLN A 247 15.68 -6.14 11.54
C GLN A 247 14.82 -7.12 12.36
N LEU A 248 13.50 -6.90 12.45
CA LEU A 248 12.62 -7.85 13.10
C LEU A 248 12.67 -9.24 12.45
N ARG A 249 12.61 -9.32 11.13
CA ARG A 249 12.71 -10.59 10.40
C ARG A 249 14.06 -11.29 10.60
N LYS A 250 15.16 -10.53 10.68
CA LYS A 250 16.49 -11.07 10.94
C LYS A 250 16.55 -11.73 12.31
N VAL A 251 16.01 -11.09 13.34
CA VAL A 251 15.95 -11.62 14.70
C VAL A 251 15.06 -12.85 14.78
N GLN A 252 13.86 -12.81 14.20
CA GLN A 252 12.96 -13.98 14.20
C GLN A 252 13.61 -15.21 13.55
N ARG A 253 14.33 -15.02 12.44
CA ARG A 253 15.09 -16.12 11.82
C ARG A 253 16.21 -16.64 12.69
N ARG A 254 16.93 -15.74 13.40
CA ARG A 254 18.02 -16.13 14.30
C ARG A 254 17.51 -16.91 15.52
N LEU A 255 16.32 -16.59 15.99
CA LEU A 255 15.68 -17.23 17.16
C LEU A 255 14.75 -18.38 16.76
N ASP A 256 14.73 -18.78 15.49
CA ASP A 256 13.86 -19.82 14.92
C ASP A 256 12.37 -19.65 15.29
N ILE A 257 11.90 -18.41 15.30
CA ILE A 257 10.49 -18.11 15.60
C ILE A 257 9.62 -18.53 14.42
N SER A 258 8.86 -19.60 14.58
CA SER A 258 7.97 -20.16 13.56
C SER A 258 6.56 -20.39 14.14
N PRO A 259 5.51 -19.98 13.39
CA PRO A 259 5.54 -19.14 12.20
C PRO A 259 5.97 -17.70 12.53
N SER A 260 6.70 -17.06 11.61
CA SER A 260 7.11 -15.66 11.79
C SER A 260 5.92 -14.69 11.66
N TYR A 261 6.04 -13.53 12.26
CA TYR A 261 5.05 -12.45 12.16
C TYR A 261 5.68 -11.16 11.66
N CYS A 262 4.86 -10.26 11.10
CA CYS A 262 5.35 -8.97 10.60
C CYS A 262 5.33 -7.90 11.71
N PHE A 263 6.03 -6.78 11.50
CA PHE A 263 6.00 -5.67 12.47
C PHE A 263 4.58 -5.16 12.77
N HIS A 264 3.69 -5.20 11.76
CA HIS A 264 2.29 -4.81 11.96
C HIS A 264 1.54 -5.72 12.96
N SER A 265 2.04 -6.93 13.20
CA SER A 265 1.48 -7.84 14.21
C SER A 265 1.67 -7.34 15.65
N LEU A 266 2.64 -6.44 15.91
CA LEU A 266 2.75 -5.75 17.21
C LEU A 266 1.55 -4.82 17.46
N ARG A 267 1.09 -4.15 16.43
CA ARG A 267 -0.13 -3.34 16.50
C ARG A 267 -1.39 -4.22 16.66
N HIS A 268 -1.41 -5.41 16.07
CA HIS A 268 -2.46 -6.39 16.32
C HIS A 268 -2.39 -6.88 17.76
N TYR A 269 -1.21 -7.12 18.29
CA TYR A 269 -1.00 -7.43 19.70
C TYR A 269 -1.59 -6.35 20.63
N SER A 270 -1.26 -5.07 20.39
CA SER A 270 -1.82 -3.95 21.18
C SER A 270 -3.34 -4.00 21.21
N ALA A 271 -3.96 -4.19 20.07
CA ALA A 271 -5.41 -4.21 19.97
C ALA A 271 -6.01 -5.45 20.66
N SER A 272 -5.44 -6.65 20.46
CA SER A 272 -5.89 -7.88 21.08
C SER A 272 -5.73 -7.85 22.60
N TYR A 273 -4.61 -7.30 23.09
CA TYR A 273 -4.35 -7.14 24.50
C TYR A 273 -5.39 -6.23 25.18
N LEU A 274 -5.65 -5.05 24.60
CA LEU A 274 -6.65 -4.11 25.13
C LEU A 274 -8.07 -4.71 25.13
N HIS A 275 -8.42 -5.41 24.06
CA HIS A 275 -9.71 -6.11 23.98
C HIS A 275 -9.83 -7.19 25.07
N ALA A 276 -8.78 -7.96 25.31
CA ALA A 276 -8.73 -8.96 26.38
C ALA A 276 -8.83 -8.35 27.80
N GLN A 277 -8.50 -7.06 27.95
CA GLN A 277 -8.69 -6.29 29.20
C GLN A 277 -10.10 -5.68 29.29
N GLY A 278 -10.99 -5.95 28.36
CA GLY A 278 -12.36 -5.43 28.36
C GLY A 278 -12.49 -3.98 27.89
N ILE A 279 -11.46 -3.42 27.26
CA ILE A 279 -11.57 -2.06 26.68
C ILE A 279 -12.52 -2.08 25.48
N PRO A 280 -13.54 -1.22 25.45
CA PRO A 280 -14.51 -1.19 24.36
C PRO A 280 -13.86 -0.91 22.98
N ASP A 281 -14.35 -1.58 21.95
CA ASP A 281 -13.84 -1.52 20.58
C ASP A 281 -13.70 -0.06 20.06
N ALA A 282 -14.64 0.83 20.39
CA ALA A 282 -14.58 2.22 19.97
C ALA A 282 -13.31 2.94 20.42
N TYR A 283 -12.87 2.71 21.67
CA TYR A 283 -11.63 3.30 22.20
C TYR A 283 -10.39 2.66 21.58
N ILE A 284 -10.40 1.34 21.36
CA ILE A 284 -9.30 0.64 20.72
C ILE A 284 -9.14 1.14 19.27
N MET A 285 -10.27 1.32 18.56
CA MET A 285 -10.29 1.87 17.20
C MET A 285 -9.74 3.30 17.16
N ALA A 286 -10.20 4.18 18.04
CA ALA A 286 -9.73 5.56 18.13
C ALA A 286 -8.22 5.60 18.40
N ARG A 287 -7.75 4.86 19.41
CA ARG A 287 -6.33 4.74 19.78
C ARG A 287 -5.46 4.26 18.61
N GLY A 288 -5.92 3.25 17.89
CA GLY A 288 -5.20 2.69 16.77
C GLY A 288 -5.41 3.47 15.44
N GLY A 289 -6.41 4.35 15.32
CA GLY A 289 -6.76 5.00 14.08
C GLY A 289 -7.28 3.98 13.04
N TRP A 290 -8.22 3.12 13.43
CA TRP A 290 -8.98 2.27 12.54
C TRP A 290 -10.31 2.93 12.18
N SER A 291 -10.60 2.99 10.88
CA SER A 291 -11.85 3.56 10.37
C SER A 291 -13.00 2.55 10.30
N SER A 292 -12.73 1.25 10.49
CA SER A 292 -13.72 0.19 10.36
C SER A 292 -13.54 -0.91 11.42
N PRO A 293 -14.63 -1.30 12.11
CA PRO A 293 -14.60 -2.43 13.05
C PRO A 293 -14.20 -3.76 12.40
N SER A 294 -14.58 -3.99 11.14
CA SER A 294 -14.36 -5.26 10.45
C SER A 294 -12.87 -5.62 10.31
N VAL A 295 -12.02 -4.60 10.12
CA VAL A 295 -10.55 -4.81 10.04
C VAL A 295 -10.01 -5.19 11.41
N MET A 296 -10.49 -4.55 12.47
CA MET A 296 -10.09 -4.82 13.84
C MET A 296 -10.60 -6.19 14.30
N GLN A 297 -11.87 -6.50 14.09
CA GLN A 297 -12.48 -7.78 14.46
C GLN A 297 -11.84 -8.98 13.77
N SER A 298 -11.33 -8.82 12.54
CA SER A 298 -10.56 -9.88 11.87
C SER A 298 -9.26 -10.25 12.61
N VAL A 299 -8.74 -9.36 13.44
CA VAL A 299 -7.55 -9.58 14.29
C VAL A 299 -7.92 -10.35 15.55
N TYR A 300 -9.07 -10.01 16.19
CA TYR A 300 -9.48 -10.61 17.46
C TYR A 300 -9.96 -12.04 17.35
N ARG A 301 -10.57 -12.44 16.22
CA ARG A 301 -11.13 -13.80 16.07
C ARG A 301 -10.13 -14.91 16.38
N HIS A 302 -8.83 -14.60 16.36
CA HIS A 302 -7.77 -15.57 16.65
C HIS A 302 -7.19 -15.42 18.07
N ALA A 303 -7.22 -14.21 18.65
CA ALA A 303 -6.79 -14.02 20.04
C ALA A 303 -7.86 -14.49 21.06
N LEU A 304 -9.12 -14.55 20.62
CA LEU A 304 -10.23 -15.03 21.44
C LEU A 304 -10.19 -16.56 21.68
N SER A 305 -9.51 -17.35 20.82
CA SER A 305 -9.46 -18.80 21.03
C SER A 305 -8.76 -19.17 22.34
N ASP A 306 -7.74 -18.45 22.74
CA ASP A 306 -6.95 -18.77 23.95
C ASP A 306 -7.60 -18.28 25.24
N LYS A 307 -8.49 -17.28 25.16
CA LYS A 307 -9.25 -16.74 26.31
C LYS A 307 -10.76 -16.97 26.21
N ALA A 308 -11.22 -17.68 25.19
CA ALA A 308 -12.64 -17.92 24.96
C ALA A 308 -13.32 -18.58 26.18
N LEU A 309 -12.66 -19.58 26.76
CA LEU A 309 -13.17 -20.28 27.94
C LEU A 309 -13.27 -19.37 29.16
N GLU A 310 -12.27 -18.51 29.41
CA GLU A 310 -12.28 -17.53 30.50
C GLU A 310 -13.39 -16.50 30.34
N MET A 311 -13.60 -16.03 29.09
CA MET A 311 -14.65 -15.06 28.77
C MET A 311 -16.04 -15.69 28.81
N GLU A 312 -16.19 -16.96 28.41
CA GLU A 312 -17.43 -17.73 28.58
C GLU A 312 -17.75 -17.91 30.05
N GLN A 313 -16.76 -18.26 30.89
CA GLN A 313 -16.95 -18.36 32.33
C GLN A 313 -17.36 -17.03 32.98
N LYS A 314 -16.73 -15.90 32.56
CA LYS A 314 -17.14 -14.56 33.00
C LYS A 314 -18.54 -14.19 32.54
N ALA A 315 -18.91 -14.54 31.31
CA ALA A 315 -20.26 -14.30 30.79
C ALA A 315 -21.29 -15.10 31.59
N VAL A 316 -21.03 -16.39 31.85
CA VAL A 316 -21.90 -17.23 32.68
C VAL A 316 -22.01 -16.68 34.11
N SER A 317 -20.89 -16.28 34.72
CA SER A 317 -20.89 -15.72 36.10
C SER A 317 -21.58 -14.35 36.19
N ALA A 318 -21.73 -13.63 35.08
CA ALA A 318 -22.47 -12.37 35.06
C ALA A 318 -24.00 -12.55 35.15
N PHE A 319 -24.50 -13.76 34.83
CA PHE A 319 -25.90 -14.11 35.06
C PHE A 319 -26.05 -14.64 36.48
N GLN A 320 -26.57 -13.80 37.37
CA GLN A 320 -26.96 -14.26 38.69
C GLN A 320 -28.16 -15.22 38.55
N ASN A 321 -28.11 -16.34 39.27
CA ASN A 321 -29.26 -17.29 39.28
C ASN A 321 -30.45 -16.60 39.94
N PRO A 322 -31.53 -16.25 39.22
CA PRO A 322 -32.70 -15.59 39.79
C PRO A 322 -33.57 -16.53 40.63
N PHE A 323 -33.18 -17.82 40.77
CA PHE A 323 -33.92 -18.86 41.47
C PHE A 323 -33.21 -19.36 42.74
N GLN A 324 -32.14 -18.71 43.17
CA GLN A 324 -31.53 -18.95 44.48
C GLN A 324 -32.02 -17.84 45.45
N ASP A 325 -33.09 -18.19 46.19
CA ASP A 325 -33.45 -17.60 47.47
C ASP A 325 -32.81 -18.42 48.60
#